data_ac3ed74f82ee8503004ebaf04366a0c1
#
_entry.id   ac3ed74f82ee8503004ebaf04366a0c1
#
_cell.length_a   1.000
_cell.length_b   1.000
_cell.length_c   1.000
_cell.angle_alpha   90.00
_cell.angle_beta   90.00
_cell.angle_gamma   90.00
#
_symmetry.space_group_name_H-M   'P 1'
#
loop_
_entity.id
_entity.type
_entity.pdbx_description
1 polymer ?
#
loop_
_entity_poly.entity_id
_entity_poly.type
_entity_poly.pdbx_seq_one_letter_code
_entity_poly.pdbx_strand_id
1 'polypeptide(L)'
;MARHLAVTGEEDPCSLYLRDILFGKLPGYKCHRHKLNHLGQAKGILRGGNMAVFHGLRGTPYDIPPEGTILFIEDVGERPYAIERMMYNLKLGGVLEKLSGLIIGQFTEYKEDYSLKKDLYSTLDALVKEYDFPICYDFPVGHVTENLPLINGAEVEFVSGKKGVELLINPPI
;
A
#
# COMPACT_ATOMS: atom_id res chain seq x y z
N MET A 1 13.05 -5.97 -1.71
CA MET A 1 14.09 -5.52 -0.74
C MET A 1 15.45 -6.18 -0.99
N ALA A 2 15.64 -7.51 -1.00
CA ALA A 2 16.98 -8.13 -1.19
C ALA A 2 17.70 -7.67 -2.47
N ARG A 3 16.98 -7.58 -3.60
CA ARG A 3 17.52 -7.04 -4.85
C ARG A 3 17.91 -5.56 -4.70
N HIS A 4 17.11 -4.78 -3.99
CA HIS A 4 17.38 -3.36 -3.74
C HIS A 4 18.71 -3.20 -2.97
N LEU A 5 18.86 -3.92 -1.84
CA LEU A 5 20.11 -3.93 -1.06
C LEU A 5 21.34 -4.30 -1.91
N ALA A 6 21.20 -5.31 -2.79
CA ALA A 6 22.29 -5.74 -3.66
C ALA A 6 22.72 -4.70 -4.71
N VAL A 7 21.81 -3.80 -5.10
CA VAL A 7 22.05 -2.78 -6.14
C VAL A 7 22.46 -1.44 -5.54
N THR A 8 21.81 -1.00 -4.46
CA THR A 8 22.00 0.33 -3.87
C THR A 8 23.02 0.38 -2.74
N GLY A 9 23.34 -0.78 -2.15
CA GLY A 9 24.34 -0.88 -1.08
C GLY A 9 23.80 -0.63 0.32
N GLU A 10 24.71 -0.72 1.29
CA GLU A 10 24.35 -0.72 2.73
C GLU A 10 23.99 0.67 3.28
N GLU A 11 24.47 1.74 2.64
CA GLU A 11 24.26 3.12 3.10
C GLU A 11 22.96 3.74 2.54
N ASP A 12 22.30 3.06 1.64
CA ASP A 12 21.02 3.50 1.11
C ASP A 12 19.94 3.59 2.22
N PRO A 13 19.17 4.68 2.29
CA PRO A 13 18.19 4.87 3.36
C PRO A 13 17.20 3.71 3.53
N CYS A 14 16.72 3.11 2.43
CA CYS A 14 15.82 1.96 2.50
C CYS A 14 16.52 0.70 3.03
N SER A 15 17.80 0.52 2.70
CA SER A 15 18.65 -0.55 3.25
C SER A 15 18.88 -0.37 4.74
N LEU A 16 19.10 0.88 5.18
CA LEU A 16 19.22 1.21 6.61
C LEU A 16 17.92 0.94 7.37
N TYR A 17 16.78 1.29 6.81
CA TYR A 17 15.46 0.93 7.37
C TYR A 17 15.31 -0.59 7.53
N LEU A 18 15.65 -1.36 6.49
CA LEU A 18 15.58 -2.82 6.54
C LEU A 18 16.49 -3.39 7.63
N ARG A 19 17.74 -2.92 7.72
CA ARG A 19 18.66 -3.30 8.77
C ARG A 19 18.09 -3.03 10.15
N ASP A 20 17.57 -1.83 10.37
CA ASP A 20 17.03 -1.41 11.66
C ASP A 20 15.85 -2.30 12.08
N ILE A 21 14.96 -2.66 11.15
CA ILE A 21 13.87 -3.62 11.38
C ILE A 21 14.42 -4.99 11.79
N LEU A 22 15.41 -5.51 11.06
CA LEU A 22 16.01 -6.82 11.36
C LEU A 22 16.71 -6.86 12.72
N PHE A 23 17.17 -5.71 13.23
CA PHE A 23 17.71 -5.55 14.57
C PHE A 23 16.67 -5.17 15.63
N GLY A 24 15.37 -5.29 15.32
CA GLY A 24 14.26 -5.12 16.26
C GLY A 24 13.82 -3.68 16.49
N LYS A 25 14.31 -2.70 15.71
CA LYS A 25 13.77 -1.36 15.73
C LYS A 25 12.45 -1.31 14.99
N LEU A 26 11.50 -0.54 15.52
CA LEU A 26 10.21 -0.30 14.90
C LEU A 26 10.21 1.09 14.25
N PRO A 27 10.37 1.18 12.93
CA PRO A 27 10.41 2.47 12.25
C PRO A 27 9.02 3.12 12.18
N GLY A 28 9.00 4.46 12.24
CA GLY A 28 7.88 5.25 11.79
C GLY A 28 8.13 5.74 10.36
N TYR A 29 7.11 5.73 9.54
CA TYR A 29 7.18 6.20 8.16
C TYR A 29 6.43 7.51 8.02
N LYS A 30 6.99 8.43 7.23
CA LYS A 30 6.34 9.70 6.87
C LYS A 30 6.48 9.92 5.38
N CYS A 31 5.39 10.33 4.75
CA CYS A 31 5.44 10.76 3.36
C CYS A 31 4.58 11.99 3.10
N HIS A 32 4.79 12.61 1.97
CA HIS A 32 4.03 13.79 1.56
C HIS A 32 2.57 13.44 1.29
N ARG A 33 1.69 14.43 1.47
CA ARG A 33 0.29 14.28 1.14
C ARG A 33 0.10 14.29 -0.37
N HIS A 34 -0.60 13.30 -0.90
CA HIS A 34 -1.13 13.32 -2.25
C HIS A 34 -2.52 14.01 -2.28
N LYS A 35 -2.87 14.65 -3.41
CA LYS A 35 -4.14 15.40 -3.58
C LYS A 35 -5.39 14.53 -3.38
N LEU A 36 -5.30 13.23 -3.70
CA LEU A 36 -6.38 12.25 -3.57
C LEU A 36 -6.47 11.58 -2.19
N ASN A 37 -5.59 11.92 -1.25
CA ASN A 37 -5.65 11.29 0.07
C ASN A 37 -6.98 11.58 0.78
N HIS A 38 -7.61 10.53 1.31
CA HIS A 38 -8.72 10.66 2.24
C HIS A 38 -8.19 10.83 3.65
N LEU A 39 -8.60 11.93 4.29
CA LEU A 39 -8.12 12.27 5.63
C LEU A 39 -8.78 11.37 6.68
N GLY A 40 -8.01 10.94 7.66
CA GLY A 40 -8.49 10.13 8.76
C GLY A 40 -7.35 9.46 9.50
N GLN A 41 -7.72 8.68 10.49
CA GLN A 41 -6.78 7.84 11.25
C GLN A 41 -7.40 6.46 11.50
N ALA A 42 -6.57 5.44 11.53
CA ALA A 42 -6.97 4.07 11.79
C ALA A 42 -5.86 3.30 12.51
N LYS A 43 -6.28 2.25 13.23
CA LYS A 43 -5.39 1.21 13.75
C LYS A 43 -5.80 -0.12 13.15
N GLY A 44 -4.84 -0.98 12.88
CA GLY A 44 -5.13 -2.28 12.32
C GLY A 44 -3.87 -3.06 11.99
N ILE A 45 -4.06 -4.22 11.40
CA ILE A 45 -2.96 -5.07 10.96
C ILE A 45 -2.60 -4.69 9.52
N LEU A 46 -1.34 -4.34 9.30
CA LEU A 46 -0.81 -4.04 7.98
C LEU A 46 -0.70 -5.33 7.17
N ARG A 47 -1.41 -5.40 6.05
CA ARG A 47 -1.38 -6.55 5.12
C ARG A 47 -1.38 -6.07 3.69
N GLY A 48 -0.79 -6.84 2.81
CA GLY A 48 -0.79 -6.52 1.37
C GLY A 48 0.52 -6.85 0.69
N GLY A 49 0.78 -6.17 -0.41
CA GLY A 49 1.95 -6.35 -1.27
C GLY A 49 1.63 -6.14 -2.72
N ASN A 50 2.32 -6.88 -3.60
CA ASN A 50 2.04 -6.86 -5.03
C ASN A 50 0.61 -7.34 -5.29
N MET A 51 -0.16 -6.50 -5.96
CA MET A 51 -1.61 -6.69 -6.09
C MET A 51 -1.97 -7.91 -6.93
N ALA A 52 -1.27 -8.15 -8.04
CA ALA A 52 -1.50 -9.32 -8.88
C ALA A 52 -1.17 -10.62 -8.15
N VAL A 53 -0.12 -10.61 -7.31
CA VAL A 53 0.29 -11.79 -6.53
C VAL A 53 -0.77 -12.14 -5.49
N PHE A 54 -1.18 -11.21 -4.64
CA PHE A 54 -2.18 -11.54 -3.62
C PHE A 54 -3.58 -11.76 -4.21
N HIS A 55 -3.90 -11.13 -5.34
CA HIS A 55 -5.15 -11.39 -6.06
C HIS A 55 -5.27 -12.87 -6.47
N GLY A 56 -4.15 -13.52 -6.79
CA GLY A 56 -4.10 -14.96 -7.07
C GLY A 56 -4.48 -15.84 -5.86
N LEU A 57 -4.46 -15.30 -4.64
CA LEU A 57 -4.83 -16.01 -3.42
C LEU A 57 -6.30 -15.81 -3.02
N ARG A 58 -7.05 -14.98 -3.76
CA ARG A 58 -8.45 -14.68 -3.46
C ARG A 58 -9.32 -15.95 -3.40
N GLY A 59 -10.10 -16.07 -2.34
CA GLY A 59 -10.97 -17.22 -2.11
C GLY A 59 -10.26 -18.49 -1.64
N THR A 60 -8.98 -18.43 -1.32
CA THR A 60 -8.22 -19.53 -0.70
C THR A 60 -8.05 -19.32 0.81
N PRO A 61 -7.58 -20.33 1.57
CA PRO A 61 -7.25 -20.16 2.99
C PRO A 61 -6.14 -19.12 3.28
N TYR A 62 -5.44 -18.66 2.25
CA TYR A 62 -4.36 -17.67 2.33
C TYR A 62 -4.80 -16.27 1.91
N ASP A 63 -6.10 -16.08 1.69
CA ASP A 63 -6.67 -14.78 1.36
C ASP A 63 -6.47 -13.78 2.51
N ILE A 64 -6.46 -12.50 2.19
CA ILE A 64 -6.31 -11.43 3.18
C ILE A 64 -7.62 -11.30 3.98
N PRO A 65 -7.61 -11.51 5.31
CA PRO A 65 -8.76 -11.20 6.15
C PRO A 65 -8.98 -9.69 6.15
N PRO A 66 -10.15 -9.19 5.71
CA PRO A 66 -10.33 -7.75 5.53
C PRO A 66 -10.61 -6.99 6.82
N GLU A 67 -11.26 -7.63 7.81
CA GLU A 67 -11.63 -6.98 9.06
C GLU A 67 -10.39 -6.54 9.84
N GLY A 68 -10.35 -5.25 10.20
CA GLY A 68 -9.23 -4.66 10.95
C GLY A 68 -7.93 -4.57 10.15
N THR A 69 -7.98 -4.76 8.82
CA THR A 69 -6.81 -4.68 7.96
C THR A 69 -6.61 -3.25 7.45
N ILE A 70 -5.37 -2.78 7.53
CA ILE A 70 -4.86 -1.66 6.73
C ILE A 70 -4.15 -2.31 5.54
N LEU A 71 -4.82 -2.25 4.38
CA LEU A 71 -4.34 -2.91 3.16
C LEU A 71 -3.34 -2.00 2.45
N PHE A 72 -2.16 -2.52 2.11
CA PHE A 72 -1.27 -1.83 1.17
C PHE A 72 -1.17 -2.59 -0.15
N ILE A 73 -1.19 -1.85 -1.26
CA ILE A 73 -1.14 -2.40 -2.62
C ILE A 73 -0.10 -1.66 -3.46
N GLU A 74 0.63 -2.39 -4.25
CA GLU A 74 1.54 -1.89 -5.28
C GLU A 74 1.58 -2.88 -6.44
N ASP A 75 2.04 -2.49 -7.62
CA ASP A 75 2.30 -3.43 -8.71
C ASP A 75 3.32 -2.91 -9.72
N VAL A 76 3.81 -3.80 -10.57
CA VAL A 76 4.78 -3.49 -11.63
C VAL A 76 4.38 -4.19 -12.93
N GLY A 77 4.36 -3.43 -14.04
CA GLY A 77 4.12 -3.97 -15.38
C GLY A 77 2.66 -4.32 -15.69
N GLU A 78 1.75 -4.19 -14.72
CA GLU A 78 0.33 -4.47 -14.93
C GLU A 78 -0.36 -3.33 -15.71
N ARG A 79 -1.27 -3.70 -16.59
CA ARG A 79 -2.05 -2.71 -17.36
C ARG A 79 -3.11 -2.05 -16.47
N PRO A 80 -3.43 -0.74 -16.65
CA PRO A 80 -4.42 -0.05 -15.84
C PRO A 80 -5.75 -0.78 -15.73
N TYR A 81 -6.27 -1.35 -16.82
CA TYR A 81 -7.52 -2.12 -16.79
C TYR A 81 -7.43 -3.40 -15.94
N ALA A 82 -6.25 -4.02 -15.85
CA ALA A 82 -6.05 -5.20 -15.03
C ALA A 82 -6.06 -4.83 -13.55
N ILE A 83 -5.40 -3.72 -13.20
CA ILE A 83 -5.42 -3.16 -11.84
C ILE A 83 -6.84 -2.77 -11.45
N GLU A 84 -7.57 -2.08 -12.32
CA GLU A 84 -8.97 -1.71 -12.11
C GLU A 84 -9.85 -2.96 -11.87
N ARG A 85 -9.69 -4.00 -12.67
CA ARG A 85 -10.42 -5.27 -12.52
C ARG A 85 -10.13 -5.94 -11.17
N MET A 86 -8.87 -5.94 -10.72
CA MET A 86 -8.51 -6.47 -9.42
C MET A 86 -9.12 -5.65 -8.27
N MET A 87 -9.18 -4.32 -8.40
CA MET A 87 -9.89 -3.47 -7.44
C MET A 87 -11.39 -3.74 -7.42
N TYR A 88 -12.03 -3.94 -8.59
CA TYR A 88 -13.43 -4.36 -8.65
C TYR A 88 -13.66 -5.72 -7.97
N ASN A 89 -12.73 -6.65 -8.10
CA ASN A 89 -12.83 -7.93 -7.39
C ASN A 89 -12.84 -7.73 -5.87
N LEU A 90 -11.95 -6.86 -5.34
CA LEU A 90 -11.94 -6.52 -3.92
C LEU A 90 -13.25 -5.84 -3.48
N LYS A 91 -13.75 -4.91 -4.31
CA LYS A 91 -15.00 -4.18 -4.04
C LYS A 91 -16.20 -5.10 -4.02
N LEU A 92 -16.42 -5.84 -5.10
CA LEU A 92 -17.58 -6.75 -5.25
C LEU A 92 -17.51 -7.95 -4.31
N GLY A 93 -16.30 -8.36 -3.92
CA GLY A 93 -16.07 -9.38 -2.90
C GLY A 93 -16.24 -8.91 -1.47
N GLY A 94 -16.66 -7.65 -1.23
CA GLY A 94 -16.90 -7.11 0.09
C GLY A 94 -15.65 -6.90 0.95
N VAL A 95 -14.46 -6.86 0.31
CA VAL A 95 -13.19 -6.64 1.03
C VAL A 95 -13.04 -5.18 1.40
N LEU A 96 -13.25 -4.27 0.43
CA LEU A 96 -12.99 -2.85 0.63
C LEU A 96 -13.84 -2.26 1.76
N GLU A 97 -15.09 -2.63 1.89
CA GLU A 97 -16.01 -2.13 2.92
C GLU A 97 -15.61 -2.48 4.37
N LYS A 98 -14.74 -3.50 4.52
CA LYS A 98 -14.32 -4.04 5.83
C LYS A 98 -12.92 -3.60 6.24
N LEU A 99 -12.22 -2.88 5.37
CA LEU A 99 -10.89 -2.36 5.68
C LEU A 99 -10.94 -1.28 6.75
N SER A 100 -9.88 -1.19 7.55
CA SER A 100 -9.63 -0.05 8.43
C SER A 100 -8.91 1.10 7.72
N GLY A 101 -8.19 0.82 6.63
CA GLY A 101 -7.47 1.82 5.84
C GLY A 101 -6.88 1.23 4.57
N LEU A 102 -6.50 2.11 3.64
CA LEU A 102 -5.91 1.71 2.37
C LEU A 102 -4.66 2.55 2.07
N ILE A 103 -3.56 1.88 1.79
CA ILE A 103 -2.30 2.49 1.35
C ILE A 103 -2.05 2.06 -0.08
N ILE A 104 -2.18 3.00 -1.00
CA ILE A 104 -1.88 2.82 -2.42
C ILE A 104 -0.42 3.23 -2.62
N GLY A 105 0.44 2.24 -2.82
CA GLY A 105 1.84 2.41 -3.14
C GLY A 105 2.05 2.85 -4.59
N GLN A 106 3.24 2.60 -5.09
CA GLN A 106 3.59 3.03 -6.44
C GLN A 106 3.39 1.89 -7.44
N PHE A 107 2.64 2.20 -8.48
CA PHE A 107 2.44 1.34 -9.63
C PHE A 107 3.40 1.80 -10.73
N THR A 108 4.21 0.89 -11.24
CA THR A 108 5.30 1.23 -12.18
C THR A 108 5.30 0.36 -13.43
N GLU A 109 6.08 0.77 -14.43
CA GLU A 109 6.27 0.05 -15.71
C GLU A 109 4.97 -0.28 -16.46
N TYR A 110 3.92 0.51 -16.27
CA TYR A 110 2.68 0.39 -17.00
C TYR A 110 2.58 1.48 -18.09
N LYS A 111 1.77 1.21 -19.11
CA LYS A 111 1.45 2.19 -20.15
C LYS A 111 0.07 2.77 -19.88
N GLU A 112 0.01 4.09 -19.68
CA GLU A 112 -1.25 4.79 -19.57
C GLU A 112 -2.12 4.55 -20.83
N ASP A 113 -3.40 4.29 -20.62
CA ASP A 113 -4.36 4.27 -21.69
C ASP A 113 -4.94 5.68 -21.87
N TYR A 114 -4.31 6.44 -22.74
CA TYR A 114 -4.73 7.83 -23.02
C TYR A 114 -6.17 7.94 -23.55
N SER A 115 -6.79 6.85 -23.99
CA SER A 115 -8.19 6.83 -24.41
C SER A 115 -9.14 7.01 -23.23
N LEU A 116 -8.75 6.62 -22.01
CA LEU A 116 -9.56 6.68 -20.80
C LEU A 116 -9.65 8.07 -20.18
N LYS A 117 -8.85 9.04 -20.63
CA LYS A 117 -8.81 10.44 -20.12
C LYS A 117 -8.61 10.57 -18.60
N LYS A 118 -8.16 9.51 -17.92
CA LYS A 118 -7.91 9.47 -16.49
C LYS A 118 -6.60 8.74 -16.21
N ASP A 119 -5.81 9.26 -15.30
CA ASP A 119 -4.67 8.54 -14.76
C ASP A 119 -5.12 7.40 -13.84
N LEU A 120 -4.20 6.45 -13.58
CA LEU A 120 -4.49 5.27 -12.78
C LEU A 120 -5.00 5.63 -11.38
N TYR A 121 -4.38 6.58 -10.68
CA TYR A 121 -4.80 6.95 -9.32
C TYR A 121 -6.20 7.56 -9.30
N SER A 122 -6.55 8.38 -10.28
CA SER A 122 -7.92 8.90 -10.42
C SER A 122 -8.95 7.79 -10.70
N THR A 123 -8.54 6.73 -11.41
CA THR A 123 -9.39 5.55 -11.64
C THR A 123 -9.59 4.78 -10.34
N LEU A 124 -8.52 4.53 -9.58
CA LEU A 124 -8.61 3.87 -8.28
C LEU A 124 -9.45 4.67 -7.28
N ASP A 125 -9.26 6.00 -7.25
CA ASP A 125 -10.04 6.89 -6.38
C ASP A 125 -11.54 6.80 -6.63
N ALA A 126 -11.95 6.73 -7.90
CA ALA A 126 -13.37 6.57 -8.24
C ALA A 126 -13.99 5.27 -7.66
N LEU A 127 -13.19 4.25 -7.41
CA LEU A 127 -13.64 2.97 -6.83
C LEU A 127 -13.70 2.99 -5.31
N VAL A 128 -12.88 3.83 -4.65
CA VAL A 128 -12.73 3.81 -3.19
C VAL A 128 -13.25 5.06 -2.49
N LYS A 129 -13.61 6.12 -3.21
CA LYS A 129 -14.04 7.41 -2.65
C LYS A 129 -15.30 7.35 -1.79
N GLU A 130 -16.08 6.29 -1.87
CA GLU A 130 -17.31 6.10 -1.09
C GLU A 130 -17.05 5.58 0.33
N TYR A 131 -15.83 5.12 0.61
CA TYR A 131 -15.47 4.59 1.94
C TYR A 131 -14.90 5.68 2.84
N ASP A 132 -15.24 5.61 4.13
CA ASP A 132 -14.88 6.63 5.14
C ASP A 132 -13.52 6.40 5.79
N PHE A 133 -12.84 5.28 5.52
CA PHE A 133 -11.53 5.02 6.10
C PHE A 133 -10.42 5.89 5.46
N PRO A 134 -9.29 6.12 6.16
CA PRO A 134 -8.17 6.88 5.61
C PRO A 134 -7.54 6.17 4.41
N ILE A 135 -7.23 6.94 3.36
CA ILE A 135 -6.54 6.45 2.17
C ILE A 135 -5.31 7.31 1.90
N CYS A 136 -4.19 6.67 1.61
CA CYS A 136 -2.97 7.30 1.15
C CYS A 136 -2.66 6.84 -0.28
N TYR A 137 -2.27 7.79 -1.14
CA TYR A 137 -1.78 7.54 -2.50
C TYR A 137 -0.30 7.84 -2.58
N ASP A 138 0.39 7.15 -3.48
CA ASP A 138 1.80 7.36 -3.77
C ASP A 138 2.72 7.14 -2.56
N PHE A 139 2.34 6.20 -1.68
CA PHE A 139 3.20 5.82 -0.58
C PHE A 139 4.49 5.16 -1.11
N PRO A 140 5.68 5.46 -0.57
CA PRO A 140 6.95 4.98 -1.11
C PRO A 140 7.17 3.48 -0.82
N VAL A 141 6.35 2.64 -1.43
CA VAL A 141 6.42 1.17 -1.44
C VAL A 141 6.10 0.65 -2.83
N GLY A 142 6.85 -0.33 -3.31
CA GLY A 142 6.66 -0.94 -4.62
C GLY A 142 7.98 -1.22 -5.33
N HIS A 143 7.93 -1.28 -6.66
CA HIS A 143 9.09 -1.52 -7.51
C HIS A 143 9.77 -0.20 -7.91
N VAL A 144 10.20 0.56 -6.91
CA VAL A 144 10.77 1.91 -7.03
C VAL A 144 12.10 2.00 -6.31
N THR A 145 12.87 3.05 -6.61
CA THR A 145 14.17 3.29 -5.97
C THR A 145 14.01 3.59 -4.48
N GLU A 146 13.08 4.46 -4.11
CA GLU A 146 12.71 4.71 -2.71
C GLU A 146 11.63 3.71 -2.30
N ASN A 147 12.04 2.51 -1.90
CA ASN A 147 11.14 1.42 -1.51
C ASN A 147 11.28 1.11 -0.03
N LEU A 148 10.41 1.68 0.78
CA LEU A 148 10.43 1.47 2.22
C LEU A 148 10.04 0.03 2.59
N PRO A 149 10.80 -0.64 3.46
CA PRO A 149 10.46 -1.98 3.95
C PRO A 149 9.27 -1.91 4.92
N LEU A 150 8.19 -2.61 4.63
CA LEU A 150 7.03 -2.73 5.50
C LEU A 150 7.02 -4.09 6.21
N ILE A 151 6.51 -4.14 7.45
CA ILE A 151 6.36 -5.38 8.21
C ILE A 151 4.94 -5.90 8.01
N ASN A 152 4.77 -6.86 7.11
CA ASN A 152 3.48 -7.49 6.86
C ASN A 152 3.04 -8.30 8.10
N GLY A 153 1.81 -8.07 8.57
CA GLY A 153 1.27 -8.66 9.79
C GLY A 153 1.49 -7.84 11.06
N ALA A 154 2.22 -6.73 11.00
CA ALA A 154 2.39 -5.85 12.15
C ALA A 154 1.13 -5.06 12.45
N GLU A 155 0.87 -4.79 13.75
CA GLU A 155 -0.11 -3.79 14.16
C GLU A 155 0.44 -2.39 13.92
N VAL A 156 -0.37 -1.54 13.29
CA VAL A 156 0.06 -0.19 12.91
C VAL A 156 -0.99 0.86 13.26
N GLU A 157 -0.51 2.09 13.48
CA GLU A 157 -1.32 3.31 13.46
C GLU A 157 -1.07 4.04 12.15
N PHE A 158 -2.15 4.30 11.43
CA PHE A 158 -2.13 4.97 10.13
C PHE A 158 -2.88 6.28 10.20
N VAL A 159 -2.21 7.38 9.84
CA VAL A 159 -2.77 8.72 9.81
C VAL A 159 -2.57 9.32 8.42
N SER A 160 -3.67 9.61 7.74
CA SER A 160 -3.68 10.43 6.53
C SER A 160 -4.10 11.84 6.91
N GLY A 161 -3.13 12.73 7.10
CA GLY A 161 -3.33 14.06 7.65
C GLY A 161 -3.21 15.18 6.60
N LYS A 162 -3.59 16.40 7.01
CA LYS A 162 -3.46 17.59 6.13
C LYS A 162 -2.01 17.94 5.77
N LYS A 163 -1.06 17.59 6.63
CA LYS A 163 0.37 17.90 6.46
C LYS A 163 1.16 16.75 5.80
N GLY A 164 0.61 15.56 5.74
CA GLY A 164 1.28 14.36 5.24
C GLY A 164 0.67 13.10 5.82
N VAL A 165 1.33 11.99 5.56
CA VAL A 165 0.94 10.66 6.02
C VAL A 165 1.93 10.17 7.04
N GLU A 166 1.45 9.53 8.10
CA GLU A 166 2.27 8.83 9.09
C GLU A 166 1.78 7.39 9.23
N LEU A 167 2.72 6.46 9.24
CA LEU A 167 2.49 5.04 9.53
C LEU A 167 3.46 4.62 10.63
N LEU A 168 2.95 4.27 11.80
CA LEU A 168 3.74 3.86 12.96
C LEU A 168 3.50 2.38 13.22
N ILE A 169 4.57 1.62 13.45
CA ILE A 169 4.48 0.22 13.82
C ILE A 169 4.44 0.14 15.34
N ASN A 170 3.42 -0.53 15.87
CA ASN A 170 3.31 -0.78 17.31
C ASN A 170 4.20 -1.97 17.72
N PRO A 171 4.80 -1.92 18.94
CA PRO A 171 5.50 -3.09 19.44
C PRO A 171 4.53 -4.27 19.59
N PRO A 172 5.00 -5.50 19.34
CA PRO A 172 4.20 -6.68 19.62
C PRO A 172 3.83 -6.72 21.10
N ILE A 173 2.59 -7.05 21.39
CA ILE A 173 2.06 -7.23 22.76
C ILE A 173 2.69 -8.45 23.42
#